data_ec66cd5ac7c130b45078de3e5bb9e1c5
#
_entry.id   ec66cd5ac7c130b45078de3e5bb9e1c5
#
_cell.length_a   1.000
_cell.length_b   1.000
_cell.length_c   1.000
_cell.angle_alpha   90.00
_cell.angle_beta   90.00
_cell.angle_gamma   90.00
#
_symmetry.space_group_name_H-M   'P 1'
#
loop_
_entity.id
_entity.type
_entity.pdbx_description
1 polymer ?
#
loop_
_entity_poly.entity_id
_entity_poly.type
_entity_poly.pdbx_seq_one_letter_code
_entity_poly.pdbx_strand_id
1 'polypeptide(L)'
;MSKQLLLGDEAIAQAALDAGLSGVYAYPGTPSTEITEYIQMAPITTEQNIHNRWCANEKTAMEAALGMSFVGKRALVCMKHVGMNVAADCFVNSAITGVKGGLIVIAADDPSMHSSQNEQDSRFYGDFSLIPMYEPSNQQEAYDMVYNGFEFSEKTGEPILMRMVTRLAHSRSGVERKEQKPQNGISFSEDPRQFILLPGNARKRYKALLARQDEFIKASEESPYNKYTDGPNKKLGIIACGIGYNYLMENYPEGCEYPVLKIGQYPLPKKQLLQLVESCDEILVLEDGQPFVEKHLKGYLGIGIKVKGRLDGTLSQDGELNPDSVARAVGKENKSEFGIPSVVEMRPPALCEGCGHRDMYITLTEVLKEEYPSHKVFSDIGCYTLGANAPFNAINSCVDMGASITMAKGAADGGLHPSVAVIGDSTFTHSGMNGLLDCVNENANVVIVISDNETTAMTGGQDSAGTGRIESICIGLGVDPAHIRVVVPLKKNHEEMRQIIREEIEYNGVSVIIPRRECIQTLARKKRSK
;
A
#
# COMPACT_ATOMS: atom_id res chain seq x y z
N MET A 1 21.43 -2.16 -25.80
CA MET A 1 20.25 -1.26 -25.63
C MET A 1 20.65 -0.13 -24.68
N SER A 2 20.11 1.08 -24.87
CA SER A 2 20.45 2.21 -23.98
C SER A 2 19.77 2.00 -22.61
N LYS A 3 20.52 2.22 -21.52
CA LYS A 3 19.95 2.22 -20.17
C LYS A 3 19.04 3.45 -20.00
N GLN A 4 17.86 3.25 -19.42
CA GLN A 4 16.98 4.33 -18.98
C GLN A 4 17.15 4.56 -17.49
N LEU A 5 17.20 5.81 -17.05
CA LEU A 5 17.26 6.17 -15.63
C LEU A 5 15.84 6.19 -15.09
N LEU A 6 15.46 5.15 -14.33
CA LEU A 6 14.11 4.95 -13.82
C LEU A 6 14.09 4.86 -12.28
N LEU A 7 13.00 5.36 -11.66
CA LEU A 7 12.63 4.99 -10.30
C LEU A 7 12.31 3.49 -10.22
N GLY A 8 12.28 2.91 -9.04
CA GLY A 8 11.79 1.55 -8.85
C GLY A 8 10.37 1.37 -9.37
N ASP A 9 9.48 2.30 -9.06
CA ASP A 9 8.10 2.32 -9.54
C ASP A 9 8.01 2.46 -11.08
N GLU A 10 8.81 3.37 -11.66
CA GLU A 10 8.89 3.54 -13.11
C GLU A 10 9.43 2.28 -13.81
N ALA A 11 10.36 1.56 -13.16
CA ALA A 11 10.89 0.29 -13.68
C ALA A 11 9.83 -0.82 -13.70
N ILE A 12 9.02 -0.94 -12.64
CA ILE A 12 7.86 -1.85 -12.59
C ILE A 12 6.87 -1.51 -13.70
N ALA A 13 6.50 -0.24 -13.82
CA ALA A 13 5.55 0.25 -14.81
C ALA A 13 6.02 -0.02 -16.24
N GLN A 14 7.28 0.31 -16.54
CA GLN A 14 7.87 0.07 -17.86
C GLN A 14 7.96 -1.42 -18.19
N ALA A 15 8.32 -2.25 -17.20
CA ALA A 15 8.36 -3.69 -17.36
C ALA A 15 6.99 -4.29 -17.69
N ALA A 16 5.95 -3.81 -17.02
CA ALA A 16 4.57 -4.23 -17.29
C ALA A 16 4.14 -3.88 -18.72
N LEU A 17 4.44 -2.66 -19.18
CA LEU A 17 4.19 -2.22 -20.56
C LEU A 17 4.95 -3.10 -21.56
N ASP A 18 6.24 -3.34 -21.31
CA ASP A 18 7.08 -4.17 -22.19
C ASP A 18 6.65 -5.65 -22.16
N ALA A 19 6.03 -6.11 -21.10
CA ALA A 19 5.49 -7.46 -20.95
C ALA A 19 4.07 -7.63 -21.53
N GLY A 20 3.52 -6.68 -22.29
CA GLY A 20 2.21 -6.81 -22.91
C GLY A 20 1.04 -6.70 -21.92
N LEU A 21 1.13 -5.76 -20.99
CA LEU A 21 0.06 -5.41 -20.04
C LEU A 21 -1.24 -5.06 -20.77
N SER A 22 -2.38 -5.52 -20.25
CA SER A 22 -3.71 -5.14 -20.74
C SER A 22 -4.43 -4.16 -19.81
N GLY A 23 -4.06 -4.12 -18.54
CA GLY A 23 -4.63 -3.15 -17.62
C GLY A 23 -3.89 -3.05 -16.28
N VAL A 24 -3.82 -1.82 -15.75
CA VAL A 24 -3.41 -1.53 -14.39
C VAL A 24 -4.60 -1.02 -13.59
N TYR A 25 -4.72 -1.50 -12.36
CA TYR A 25 -5.76 -1.16 -11.41
C TYR A 25 -5.13 -0.76 -10.08
N ALA A 26 -5.53 0.37 -9.55
CA ALA A 26 -4.95 0.91 -8.32
C ALA A 26 -5.91 1.87 -7.62
N TYR A 27 -5.71 2.03 -6.31
CA TYR A 27 -6.14 3.20 -5.57
C TYR A 27 -4.87 4.00 -5.18
N PRO A 28 -4.90 5.34 -5.24
CA PRO A 28 -3.71 6.14 -4.95
C PRO A 28 -3.17 5.92 -3.54
N GLY A 29 -1.90 5.51 -3.41
CA GLY A 29 -1.26 5.25 -2.12
C GLY A 29 0.27 5.26 -2.24
N THR A 30 0.95 6.25 -1.65
CA THR A 30 2.42 6.32 -1.60
C THR A 30 2.97 5.17 -0.74
N PRO A 31 3.96 4.39 -1.23
CA PRO A 31 4.86 4.65 -2.34
C PRO A 31 4.57 3.88 -3.65
N SER A 32 3.32 3.60 -4.05
CA SER A 32 2.98 2.85 -5.27
C SER A 32 2.27 3.67 -6.35
N THR A 33 1.96 4.94 -6.07
CA THR A 33 1.16 5.81 -6.96
C THR A 33 1.84 6.02 -8.31
N GLU A 34 3.15 6.21 -8.31
CA GLU A 34 3.97 6.53 -9.49
C GLU A 34 3.96 5.42 -10.54
N ILE A 35 3.70 4.16 -10.15
CA ILE A 35 3.56 3.03 -11.09
C ILE A 35 2.39 3.30 -12.06
N THR A 36 1.22 3.61 -11.51
CA THR A 36 0.02 3.86 -12.31
C THR A 36 0.13 5.17 -13.10
N GLU A 37 0.66 6.24 -12.49
CA GLU A 37 0.88 7.52 -13.16
C GLU A 37 1.81 7.38 -14.36
N TYR A 38 2.90 6.62 -14.24
CA TYR A 38 3.82 6.35 -15.34
C TYR A 38 3.11 5.64 -16.50
N ILE A 39 2.30 4.61 -16.21
CA ILE A 39 1.52 3.90 -17.23
C ILE A 39 0.52 4.84 -17.89
N GLN A 40 -0.17 5.70 -17.13
CA GLN A 40 -1.12 6.69 -17.66
C GLN A 40 -0.47 7.67 -18.65
N MET A 41 0.78 8.08 -18.39
CA MET A 41 1.52 9.04 -19.22
C MET A 41 2.19 8.39 -20.44
N ALA A 42 2.39 7.08 -20.45
CA ALA A 42 3.10 6.40 -21.54
C ALA A 42 2.27 6.39 -22.83
N PRO A 43 2.81 6.84 -23.99
CA PRO A 43 2.08 6.87 -25.27
C PRO A 43 1.47 5.54 -25.67
N ILE A 44 2.20 4.44 -25.42
CA ILE A 44 1.78 3.07 -25.73
C ILE A 44 0.47 2.67 -25.02
N THR A 45 0.16 3.29 -23.89
CA THR A 45 -1.08 3.04 -23.13
C THR A 45 -2.32 3.39 -23.97
N THR A 46 -2.26 4.52 -24.68
CA THR A 46 -3.32 4.92 -25.60
C THR A 46 -3.27 4.10 -26.90
N GLU A 47 -2.08 3.88 -27.46
CA GLU A 47 -1.88 3.14 -28.72
C GLU A 47 -2.39 1.69 -28.64
N GLN A 48 -2.20 1.04 -27.50
CA GLN A 48 -2.61 -0.36 -27.27
C GLN A 48 -3.90 -0.50 -26.45
N ASN A 49 -4.60 0.60 -26.16
CA ASN A 49 -5.83 0.63 -25.38
C ASN A 49 -5.69 -0.10 -24.02
N ILE A 50 -4.61 0.19 -23.28
CA ILE A 50 -4.35 -0.38 -21.97
C ILE A 50 -5.26 0.32 -20.94
N HIS A 51 -6.01 -0.46 -20.16
CA HIS A 51 -6.81 0.09 -19.06
C HIS A 51 -5.90 0.70 -17.97
N ASN A 52 -6.22 1.93 -17.50
CA ASN A 52 -5.33 2.68 -16.61
C ASN A 52 -6.06 3.66 -15.67
N ARG A 53 -7.23 3.27 -15.19
CA ARG A 53 -8.06 4.14 -14.35
C ARG A 53 -7.89 3.83 -12.87
N TRP A 54 -7.97 4.89 -12.06
CA TRP A 54 -8.03 4.75 -10.61
C TRP A 54 -9.36 4.12 -10.20
N CYS A 55 -9.29 3.21 -9.24
CA CYS A 55 -10.45 2.55 -8.63
C CYS A 55 -10.92 3.32 -7.38
N ALA A 56 -12.11 3.01 -6.91
CA ALA A 56 -12.67 3.62 -5.70
C ALA A 56 -11.93 3.18 -4.42
N ASN A 57 -11.41 1.93 -4.41
CA ASN A 57 -10.55 1.38 -3.37
C ASN A 57 -9.74 0.18 -3.89
N GLU A 58 -8.88 -0.36 -3.04
CA GLU A 58 -7.98 -1.48 -3.40
C GLU A 58 -8.75 -2.80 -3.59
N LYS A 59 -9.88 -3.00 -2.89
CA LYS A 59 -10.73 -4.18 -3.08
C LYS A 59 -11.28 -4.20 -4.51
N THR A 60 -11.86 -3.09 -4.97
CA THR A 60 -12.40 -3.01 -6.33
C THR A 60 -11.31 -3.07 -7.39
N ALA A 61 -10.10 -2.56 -7.09
CA ALA A 61 -8.94 -2.69 -7.97
C ALA A 61 -8.52 -4.16 -8.14
N MET A 62 -8.43 -4.91 -7.04
CA MET A 62 -8.06 -6.33 -7.06
C MET A 62 -9.12 -7.19 -7.77
N GLU A 63 -10.41 -6.94 -7.50
CA GLU A 63 -11.53 -7.65 -8.14
C GLU A 63 -11.55 -7.42 -9.66
N ALA A 64 -11.36 -6.18 -10.11
CA ALA A 64 -11.35 -5.85 -11.53
C ALA A 64 -10.15 -6.47 -12.27
N ALA A 65 -8.96 -6.44 -11.66
CA ALA A 65 -7.77 -7.08 -12.20
C ALA A 65 -7.92 -8.61 -12.28
N LEU A 66 -8.51 -9.22 -11.25
CA LEU A 66 -8.80 -10.65 -11.24
C LEU A 66 -9.78 -11.02 -12.36
N GLY A 67 -10.84 -10.21 -12.57
CA GLY A 67 -11.77 -10.37 -13.68
C GLY A 67 -11.08 -10.27 -15.05
N MET A 68 -10.12 -9.34 -15.22
CA MET A 68 -9.31 -9.22 -16.43
C MET A 68 -8.43 -10.47 -16.64
N SER A 69 -7.82 -10.97 -15.58
CA SER A 69 -7.03 -12.21 -15.62
C SER A 69 -7.88 -13.42 -16.00
N PHE A 70 -9.12 -13.53 -15.51
CA PHE A 70 -10.01 -14.65 -15.81
C PHE A 70 -10.33 -14.79 -17.31
N VAL A 71 -10.25 -13.71 -18.07
CA VAL A 71 -10.40 -13.72 -19.53
C VAL A 71 -9.07 -13.81 -20.28
N GLY A 72 -7.99 -14.21 -19.60
CA GLY A 72 -6.68 -14.50 -20.20
C GLY A 72 -5.77 -13.29 -20.41
N LYS A 73 -6.20 -12.09 -19.99
CA LYS A 73 -5.44 -10.84 -20.14
C LYS A 73 -4.47 -10.61 -18.98
N ARG A 74 -3.33 -9.96 -19.24
CA ARG A 74 -2.36 -9.58 -18.18
C ARG A 74 -2.81 -8.36 -17.43
N ALA A 75 -2.87 -8.45 -16.11
CA ALA A 75 -3.28 -7.37 -15.23
C ALA A 75 -2.24 -7.11 -14.13
N LEU A 76 -2.07 -5.82 -13.81
CA LEU A 76 -1.24 -5.33 -12.70
C LEU A 76 -2.14 -4.67 -11.68
N VAL A 77 -1.94 -4.97 -10.40
CA VAL A 77 -2.59 -4.27 -9.27
C VAL A 77 -1.51 -3.59 -8.45
N CYS A 78 -1.69 -2.32 -8.14
CA CYS A 78 -0.73 -1.56 -7.35
C CYS A 78 -1.41 -0.96 -6.12
N MET A 79 -0.81 -1.18 -4.95
CA MET A 79 -1.31 -0.64 -3.70
C MET A 79 -0.22 -0.50 -2.64
N LYS A 80 -0.46 0.40 -1.72
CA LYS A 80 0.31 0.50 -0.48
C LYS A 80 0.03 -0.72 0.42
N HIS A 81 0.95 -1.06 1.35
CA HIS A 81 0.77 -2.21 2.24
C HIS A 81 -0.55 -2.22 3.01
N VAL A 82 -1.05 -1.04 3.44
CA VAL A 82 -2.37 -0.96 4.11
C VAL A 82 -3.53 -1.26 3.15
N GLY A 83 -3.36 -1.03 1.85
CA GLY A 83 -4.32 -1.42 0.82
C GLY A 83 -4.45 -2.94 0.68
N MET A 84 -3.39 -3.71 1.01
CA MET A 84 -3.49 -5.17 1.09
C MET A 84 -4.53 -5.63 2.11
N ASN A 85 -4.70 -4.88 3.22
CA ASN A 85 -5.74 -5.19 4.21
C ASN A 85 -7.14 -5.04 3.60
N VAL A 86 -7.35 -4.01 2.76
CA VAL A 86 -8.62 -3.75 2.07
C VAL A 86 -8.90 -4.79 0.98
N ALA A 87 -7.87 -5.20 0.24
CA ALA A 87 -7.95 -6.19 -0.84
C ALA A 87 -7.86 -7.64 -0.36
N ALA A 88 -7.59 -7.89 0.93
CA ALA A 88 -7.16 -9.19 1.46
C ALA A 88 -8.11 -10.34 1.11
N ASP A 89 -9.43 -10.15 1.21
CA ASP A 89 -10.39 -11.22 0.90
C ASP A 89 -10.29 -11.66 -0.57
N CYS A 90 -10.30 -10.71 -1.50
CA CYS A 90 -10.14 -11.01 -2.93
C CYS A 90 -8.76 -11.59 -3.23
N PHE A 91 -7.69 -11.05 -2.60
CA PHE A 91 -6.33 -11.53 -2.78
C PHE A 91 -6.15 -12.99 -2.34
N VAL A 92 -6.58 -13.33 -1.12
CA VAL A 92 -6.49 -14.71 -0.60
C VAL A 92 -7.33 -15.67 -1.44
N ASN A 93 -8.53 -15.27 -1.84
CA ASN A 93 -9.38 -16.07 -2.71
C ASN A 93 -8.80 -16.26 -4.11
N SER A 94 -8.02 -15.30 -4.63
CA SER A 94 -7.36 -15.42 -5.93
C SER A 94 -6.34 -16.56 -5.96
N ALA A 95 -5.68 -16.87 -4.84
CA ALA A 95 -4.82 -18.04 -4.69
C ALA A 95 -5.59 -19.37 -4.78
N ILE A 96 -6.85 -19.38 -4.35
CA ILE A 96 -7.69 -20.58 -4.41
C ILE A 96 -8.31 -20.75 -5.80
N THR A 97 -8.77 -19.67 -6.43
CA THR A 97 -9.31 -19.74 -7.81
C THR A 97 -8.21 -20.01 -8.83
N GLY A 98 -7.00 -19.55 -8.53
CA GLY A 98 -5.95 -19.39 -9.52
C GLY A 98 -6.29 -18.28 -10.52
N VAL A 99 -5.44 -18.13 -11.53
CA VAL A 99 -5.55 -17.12 -12.59
C VAL A 99 -5.50 -17.79 -13.97
N LYS A 100 -5.87 -17.04 -15.03
CA LYS A 100 -5.73 -17.47 -16.43
C LYS A 100 -4.72 -16.62 -17.19
N GLY A 101 -4.91 -15.31 -17.26
CA GLY A 101 -3.89 -14.36 -17.69
C GLY A 101 -3.03 -13.97 -16.49
N GLY A 102 -1.78 -13.60 -16.74
CA GLY A 102 -0.84 -13.26 -15.69
C GLY A 102 -1.35 -12.11 -14.79
N LEU A 103 -1.30 -12.32 -13.49
CA LEU A 103 -1.69 -11.34 -12.47
C LEU A 103 -0.53 -11.10 -11.52
N ILE A 104 -0.09 -9.86 -11.44
CA ILE A 104 0.92 -9.42 -10.47
C ILE A 104 0.28 -8.37 -9.56
N VAL A 105 0.45 -8.57 -8.25
CA VAL A 105 0.01 -7.65 -7.20
C VAL A 105 1.24 -7.01 -6.58
N ILE A 106 1.38 -5.70 -6.77
CA ILE A 106 2.46 -4.91 -6.16
C ILE A 106 1.96 -4.38 -4.81
N ALA A 107 2.60 -4.81 -3.74
CA ALA A 107 2.42 -4.25 -2.41
C ALA A 107 3.64 -3.41 -2.04
N ALA A 108 3.44 -2.11 -1.90
CA ALA A 108 4.50 -1.18 -1.55
C ALA A 108 4.51 -0.94 -0.04
N ASP A 109 5.49 -1.56 0.63
CA ASP A 109 5.72 -1.45 2.06
C ASP A 109 6.48 -0.16 2.39
N ASP A 110 6.20 0.39 3.57
CA ASP A 110 6.80 1.62 4.06
C ASP A 110 7.49 1.39 5.44
N PRO A 111 8.61 0.64 5.46
CA PRO A 111 9.40 0.47 6.67
C PRO A 111 9.79 1.82 7.26
N SER A 112 9.74 1.94 8.59
CA SER A 112 9.92 3.22 9.32
C SER A 112 8.78 4.24 9.16
N MET A 113 7.68 3.88 8.50
CA MET A 113 6.45 4.69 8.46
C MET A 113 6.66 6.14 7.96
N HIS A 114 7.42 6.32 6.86
CA HIS A 114 7.68 7.67 6.31
C HIS A 114 6.40 8.42 5.93
N SER A 115 5.37 7.69 5.47
CA SER A 115 4.06 8.25 5.11
C SER A 115 2.89 7.34 5.52
N SER A 116 3.09 6.46 6.50
CA SER A 116 2.13 5.42 6.89
C SER A 116 1.74 5.50 8.36
N GLN A 117 0.55 5.01 8.69
CA GLN A 117 0.04 4.95 10.06
C GLN A 117 0.51 3.71 10.84
N ASN A 118 1.10 2.73 10.17
CA ASN A 118 1.68 1.54 10.78
C ASN A 118 2.80 0.97 9.91
N GLU A 119 3.56 0.02 10.45
CA GLU A 119 4.54 -0.78 9.73
C GLU A 119 4.00 -2.19 9.54
N GLN A 120 3.89 -2.63 8.28
CA GLN A 120 3.46 -3.97 7.90
C GLN A 120 4.48 -4.58 6.94
N ASP A 121 4.48 -5.90 6.85
CA ASP A 121 5.30 -6.64 5.91
C ASP A 121 4.41 -7.52 5.03
N SER A 122 4.31 -7.16 3.77
CA SER A 122 3.40 -7.82 2.83
C SER A 122 3.79 -9.26 2.50
N ARG A 123 5.01 -9.70 2.84
CA ARG A 123 5.42 -11.10 2.67
C ARG A 123 4.53 -12.07 3.44
N PHE A 124 3.99 -11.64 4.60
CA PHE A 124 3.07 -12.47 5.38
C PHE A 124 1.75 -12.75 4.64
N TYR A 125 1.29 -11.85 3.76
CA TYR A 125 0.12 -12.12 2.91
C TYR A 125 0.40 -13.22 1.88
N GLY A 126 1.57 -13.18 1.24
CA GLY A 126 1.94 -14.19 0.26
C GLY A 126 2.18 -15.57 0.89
N ASP A 127 2.84 -15.60 2.06
CA ASP A 127 3.06 -16.82 2.84
C ASP A 127 1.73 -17.44 3.29
N PHE A 128 0.85 -16.64 3.88
CA PHE A 128 -0.50 -17.06 4.28
C PHE A 128 -1.34 -17.56 3.11
N SER A 129 -1.20 -16.95 1.93
CA SER A 129 -1.93 -17.34 0.71
C SER A 129 -1.26 -18.48 -0.05
N LEU A 130 -0.06 -18.93 0.36
CA LEU A 130 0.70 -20.02 -0.25
C LEU A 130 1.06 -19.78 -1.72
N ILE A 131 1.31 -18.54 -2.11
CA ILE A 131 1.64 -18.16 -3.49
C ILE A 131 3.10 -17.72 -3.66
N PRO A 132 3.65 -17.76 -4.89
CA PRO A 132 4.96 -17.21 -5.16
C PRO A 132 5.03 -15.71 -4.91
N MET A 133 6.18 -15.24 -4.38
CA MET A 133 6.43 -13.83 -4.15
C MET A 133 7.76 -13.39 -4.75
N TYR A 134 7.85 -12.08 -5.08
CA TYR A 134 9.07 -11.40 -5.48
C TYR A 134 9.42 -10.27 -4.52
N GLU A 135 10.72 -10.05 -4.30
CA GLU A 135 11.27 -8.97 -3.50
C GLU A 135 12.57 -8.48 -4.15
N PRO A 136 12.51 -7.47 -5.05
CA PRO A 136 13.69 -7.01 -5.78
C PRO A 136 14.68 -6.26 -4.88
N SER A 137 15.96 -6.37 -5.20
CA SER A 137 17.02 -5.62 -4.53
C SER A 137 17.35 -4.29 -5.21
N ASN A 138 17.04 -4.15 -6.48
CA ASN A 138 17.33 -2.97 -7.29
C ASN A 138 16.32 -2.79 -8.43
N GLN A 139 16.41 -1.67 -9.16
CA GLN A 139 15.48 -1.30 -10.23
C GLN A 139 15.51 -2.28 -11.41
N GLN A 140 16.69 -2.82 -11.75
CA GLN A 140 16.78 -3.82 -12.83
C GLN A 140 16.05 -5.10 -12.45
N GLU A 141 16.19 -5.57 -11.21
CA GLU A 141 15.44 -6.74 -10.73
C GLU A 141 13.95 -6.47 -10.65
N ALA A 142 13.53 -5.27 -10.21
CA ALA A 142 12.14 -4.88 -10.23
C ALA A 142 11.54 -4.97 -11.64
N TYR A 143 12.28 -4.47 -12.64
CA TYR A 143 11.92 -4.62 -14.04
C TYR A 143 11.88 -6.09 -14.48
N ASP A 144 12.94 -6.85 -14.25
CA ASP A 144 13.06 -8.22 -14.73
C ASP A 144 12.02 -9.16 -14.11
N MET A 145 11.72 -8.99 -12.83
CA MET A 145 10.72 -9.75 -12.09
C MET A 145 9.32 -9.52 -12.65
N VAL A 146 8.94 -8.27 -12.95
CA VAL A 146 7.64 -7.97 -13.56
C VAL A 146 7.56 -8.47 -14.99
N TYR A 147 8.61 -8.21 -15.79
CA TYR A 147 8.65 -8.63 -17.20
C TYR A 147 8.50 -10.15 -17.39
N ASN A 148 9.16 -10.94 -16.55
CA ASN A 148 9.06 -12.40 -16.58
C ASN A 148 7.90 -12.92 -15.72
N GLY A 149 7.46 -12.15 -14.73
CA GLY A 149 6.49 -12.55 -13.73
C GLY A 149 5.12 -12.85 -14.31
N PHE A 150 4.68 -12.13 -15.34
CA PHE A 150 3.41 -12.45 -16.00
C PHE A 150 3.41 -13.86 -16.61
N GLU A 151 4.48 -14.23 -17.30
CA GLU A 151 4.59 -15.59 -17.85
C GLU A 151 4.72 -16.66 -16.76
N PHE A 152 5.42 -16.32 -15.65
CA PHE A 152 5.51 -17.20 -14.50
C PHE A 152 4.14 -17.38 -13.82
N SER A 153 3.36 -16.30 -13.68
CA SER A 153 1.97 -16.35 -13.20
C SER A 153 1.08 -17.20 -14.11
N GLU A 154 1.17 -17.04 -15.43
CA GLU A 154 0.44 -17.84 -16.42
C GLU A 154 0.82 -19.32 -16.36
N LYS A 155 2.11 -19.62 -16.28
CA LYS A 155 2.63 -20.99 -16.19
C LYS A 155 2.19 -21.69 -14.91
N THR A 156 2.27 -20.98 -13.79
CA THR A 156 1.85 -21.53 -12.50
C THR A 156 0.34 -21.48 -12.30
N GLY A 157 -0.40 -20.64 -13.03
CA GLY A 157 -1.81 -20.40 -12.83
C GLY A 157 -2.14 -19.74 -11.48
N GLU A 158 -1.17 -19.05 -10.88
CA GLU A 158 -1.32 -18.35 -9.59
C GLU A 158 -0.99 -16.87 -9.71
N PRO A 159 -1.61 -16.00 -8.91
CA PRO A 159 -1.16 -14.63 -8.79
C PRO A 159 0.25 -14.59 -8.19
N ILE A 160 0.99 -13.54 -8.48
CA ILE A 160 2.29 -13.28 -7.86
C ILE A 160 2.17 -12.02 -7.00
N LEU A 161 2.60 -12.11 -5.75
CA LEU A 161 2.80 -10.93 -4.91
C LEU A 161 4.22 -10.41 -5.10
N MET A 162 4.37 -9.13 -5.45
CA MET A 162 5.67 -8.46 -5.47
C MET A 162 5.71 -7.40 -4.37
N ARG A 163 6.61 -7.61 -3.42
CA ARG A 163 6.88 -6.66 -2.36
C ARG A 163 7.89 -5.62 -2.84
N MET A 164 7.55 -4.34 -2.70
CA MET A 164 8.42 -3.21 -2.95
C MET A 164 8.56 -2.39 -1.67
N VAL A 165 9.72 -1.81 -1.40
CA VAL A 165 9.91 -0.92 -0.25
C VAL A 165 10.15 0.52 -0.69
N THR A 166 9.75 1.49 0.14
CA THR A 166 9.81 2.94 -0.17
C THR A 166 11.16 3.38 -0.74
N ARG A 167 12.28 2.91 -0.15
CA ARG A 167 13.62 3.31 -0.59
C ARG A 167 13.92 2.85 -2.01
N LEU A 168 13.48 1.65 -2.38
CA LEU A 168 13.66 1.16 -3.74
C LEU A 168 12.68 1.82 -4.71
N ALA A 169 11.42 1.99 -4.31
CA ALA A 169 10.38 2.65 -5.11
C ALA A 169 10.84 4.03 -5.62
N HIS A 170 11.41 4.84 -4.72
CA HIS A 170 11.75 6.24 -4.98
C HIS A 170 13.23 6.51 -5.26
N SER A 171 14.07 5.49 -5.37
CA SER A 171 15.47 5.65 -5.82
C SER A 171 15.60 5.37 -7.33
N ARG A 172 16.58 6.00 -7.98
CA ARG A 172 16.80 5.87 -9.43
C ARG A 172 18.04 5.09 -9.76
N SER A 173 17.95 4.24 -10.79
CA SER A 173 19.10 3.55 -11.38
C SER A 173 18.90 3.33 -12.89
N GLY A 174 20.00 2.95 -13.57
CA GLY A 174 19.96 2.60 -14.99
C GLY A 174 19.33 1.22 -15.21
N VAL A 175 18.24 1.16 -15.96
CA VAL A 175 17.50 -0.07 -16.29
C VAL A 175 17.62 -0.37 -17.78
N GLU A 176 18.00 -1.60 -18.12
CA GLU A 176 18.03 -2.13 -19.49
C GLU A 176 16.66 -2.75 -19.83
N ARG A 177 15.99 -2.19 -20.82
CA ARG A 177 14.69 -2.70 -21.28
C ARG A 177 14.85 -3.93 -22.16
N LYS A 178 13.84 -4.81 -22.12
CA LYS A 178 13.70 -5.96 -23.02
C LYS A 178 12.77 -5.63 -24.18
N GLU A 179 12.70 -6.53 -25.14
CA GLU A 179 11.78 -6.43 -26.26
C GLU A 179 10.33 -6.44 -25.79
N GLN A 180 9.50 -5.61 -26.39
CA GLN A 180 8.09 -5.52 -26.07
C GLN A 180 7.33 -6.75 -26.55
N LYS A 181 6.56 -7.35 -25.66
CA LYS A 181 5.66 -8.47 -25.94
C LYS A 181 4.27 -7.96 -26.35
N PRO A 182 3.56 -8.66 -27.22
CA PRO A 182 2.17 -8.34 -27.53
C PRO A 182 1.26 -8.65 -26.34
N GLN A 183 0.11 -7.97 -26.29
CA GLN A 183 -0.95 -8.34 -25.34
C GLN A 183 -1.53 -9.72 -25.67
N ASN A 184 -1.91 -10.46 -24.64
CA ASN A 184 -2.64 -11.73 -24.80
C ASN A 184 -3.99 -11.50 -25.52
N GLY A 185 -4.42 -12.47 -26.32
CA GLY A 185 -5.80 -12.58 -26.78
C GLY A 185 -6.76 -12.95 -25.62
N ILE A 186 -8.06 -12.75 -25.83
CA ILE A 186 -9.07 -13.26 -24.90
C ILE A 186 -9.04 -14.79 -24.94
N SER A 187 -8.99 -15.41 -23.77
CA SER A 187 -9.04 -16.87 -23.61
C SER A 187 -9.67 -17.23 -22.27
N PHE A 188 -10.31 -18.40 -22.19
CA PHE A 188 -11.03 -18.83 -21.00
C PHE A 188 -10.41 -20.11 -20.43
N SER A 189 -10.73 -20.38 -19.18
CA SER A 189 -10.40 -21.67 -18.56
C SER A 189 -11.17 -22.82 -19.26
N GLU A 190 -10.50 -23.95 -19.42
CA GLU A 190 -11.16 -25.19 -19.90
C GLU A 190 -12.13 -25.77 -18.84
N ASP A 191 -11.86 -25.52 -17.55
CA ASP A 191 -12.76 -25.89 -16.46
C ASP A 191 -13.74 -24.74 -16.17
N PRO A 192 -15.04 -24.85 -16.55
CA PRO A 192 -16.02 -23.79 -16.34
C PRO A 192 -16.31 -23.51 -14.84
N ARG A 193 -15.83 -24.35 -13.94
CA ARG A 193 -16.00 -24.21 -12.49
C ARG A 193 -14.73 -23.69 -11.81
N GLN A 194 -13.67 -23.39 -12.56
CA GLN A 194 -12.37 -22.97 -11.98
C GLN A 194 -12.54 -21.80 -11.00
N PHE A 195 -13.28 -20.79 -11.40
CA PHE A 195 -13.40 -19.55 -10.65
C PHE A 195 -14.62 -19.49 -9.72
N ILE A 196 -15.27 -20.65 -9.47
CA ILE A 196 -16.47 -20.73 -8.64
C ILE A 196 -16.11 -21.36 -7.29
N LEU A 197 -16.03 -20.57 -6.23
CA LEU A 197 -15.63 -21.00 -4.89
C LEU A 197 -16.81 -21.54 -4.04
N LEU A 198 -17.66 -22.41 -4.61
CA LEU A 198 -18.52 -23.23 -3.78
C LEU A 198 -17.69 -24.20 -2.93
N PRO A 199 -18.12 -24.58 -1.72
CA PRO A 199 -17.31 -25.38 -0.78
C PRO A 199 -16.67 -26.63 -1.38
N GLY A 200 -17.37 -27.32 -2.30
CA GLY A 200 -16.85 -28.50 -2.99
C GLY A 200 -15.68 -28.16 -3.93
N ASN A 201 -15.81 -27.09 -4.71
CA ASN A 201 -14.78 -26.61 -5.62
C ASN A 201 -13.59 -26.04 -4.84
N ALA A 202 -13.86 -25.22 -3.82
CA ALA A 202 -12.84 -24.60 -2.97
C ALA A 202 -11.93 -25.67 -2.33
N ARG A 203 -12.50 -26.74 -1.75
CA ARG A 203 -11.73 -27.86 -1.20
C ARG A 203 -10.83 -28.54 -2.24
N LYS A 204 -11.34 -28.72 -3.47
CA LYS A 204 -10.55 -29.32 -4.57
C LYS A 204 -9.39 -28.40 -4.95
N ARG A 205 -9.64 -27.11 -5.11
CA ARG A 205 -8.64 -26.10 -5.49
C ARG A 205 -7.57 -25.92 -4.41
N TYR A 206 -7.96 -25.83 -3.14
CA TYR A 206 -7.03 -25.75 -2.03
C TYR A 206 -6.09 -26.97 -1.97
N LYS A 207 -6.61 -28.19 -2.18
CA LYS A 207 -5.75 -29.38 -2.27
C LYS A 207 -4.76 -29.29 -3.44
N ALA A 208 -5.19 -28.76 -4.58
CA ALA A 208 -4.31 -28.56 -5.73
C ALA A 208 -3.22 -27.53 -5.44
N LEU A 209 -3.55 -26.41 -4.77
CA LEU A 209 -2.58 -25.40 -4.32
C LEU A 209 -1.54 -26.00 -3.36
N LEU A 210 -1.98 -26.78 -2.37
CA LEU A 210 -1.08 -27.49 -1.44
C LEU A 210 -0.14 -28.46 -2.15
N ALA A 211 -0.64 -29.22 -3.14
CA ALA A 211 0.15 -30.17 -3.89
C ALA A 211 1.25 -29.52 -4.77
N ARG A 212 1.16 -28.20 -5.01
CA ARG A 212 2.10 -27.46 -5.84
C ARG A 212 3.19 -26.74 -5.06
N GLN A 213 3.18 -26.80 -3.72
CA GLN A 213 4.16 -26.08 -2.89
C GLN A 213 5.60 -26.51 -3.20
N ASP A 214 5.85 -27.79 -3.44
CA ASP A 214 7.18 -28.29 -3.84
C ASP A 214 7.62 -27.74 -5.22
N GLU A 215 6.68 -27.50 -6.15
CA GLU A 215 6.95 -26.85 -7.44
C GLU A 215 7.38 -25.41 -7.23
N PHE A 216 6.72 -24.67 -6.33
CA PHE A 216 7.07 -23.29 -6.02
C PHE A 216 8.43 -23.18 -5.30
N ILE A 217 8.73 -24.08 -4.37
CA ILE A 217 10.05 -24.17 -3.73
C ILE A 217 11.13 -24.44 -4.77
N LYS A 218 10.91 -25.40 -5.67
CA LYS A 218 11.86 -25.69 -6.75
C LYS A 218 12.06 -24.49 -7.68
N ALA A 219 10.98 -23.79 -8.06
CA ALA A 219 11.06 -22.58 -8.87
C ALA A 219 11.88 -21.46 -8.18
N SER A 220 11.78 -21.36 -6.86
CA SER A 220 12.59 -20.45 -6.04
C SER A 220 14.06 -20.88 -5.98
N GLU A 221 14.34 -22.16 -5.84
CA GLU A 221 15.71 -22.72 -5.87
C GLU A 221 16.42 -22.52 -7.21
N GLU A 222 15.68 -22.57 -8.31
CA GLU A 222 16.18 -22.36 -9.68
C GLU A 222 16.13 -20.89 -10.13
N SER A 223 15.64 -19.99 -9.28
CA SER A 223 15.45 -18.59 -9.60
C SER A 223 16.77 -17.84 -9.78
N PRO A 224 16.90 -17.00 -10.83
CA PRO A 224 18.06 -16.13 -10.99
C PRO A 224 18.12 -15.03 -9.92
N TYR A 225 17.05 -14.81 -9.19
CA TYR A 225 16.95 -13.80 -8.12
C TYR A 225 17.41 -14.33 -6.76
N ASN A 226 17.56 -15.66 -6.61
CA ASN A 226 18.09 -16.31 -5.43
C ASN A 226 19.49 -16.82 -5.72
N LYS A 227 20.50 -16.22 -5.08
CA LYS A 227 21.89 -16.52 -5.40
C LYS A 227 22.70 -16.82 -4.16
N TYR A 228 23.24 -18.04 -4.09
CA TYR A 228 24.28 -18.38 -3.14
C TYR A 228 25.65 -17.97 -3.69
N THR A 229 26.40 -17.21 -2.91
CA THR A 229 27.81 -16.85 -3.18
C THR A 229 28.63 -17.34 -2.01
N ASP A 230 29.61 -18.20 -2.28
CA ASP A 230 30.50 -18.71 -1.24
C ASP A 230 31.48 -17.64 -0.76
N GLY A 231 31.96 -17.80 0.48
CA GLY A 231 32.95 -16.94 1.09
C GLY A 231 33.91 -17.74 1.96
N PRO A 232 35.20 -17.30 2.11
CA PRO A 232 36.20 -18.04 2.85
C PRO A 232 35.95 -18.08 4.37
N ASN A 233 35.25 -17.10 4.92
CA ASN A 233 35.03 -16.99 6.36
C ASN A 233 33.68 -17.61 6.73
N LYS A 234 33.71 -18.82 7.28
CA LYS A 234 32.51 -19.60 7.65
C LYS A 234 31.95 -19.30 9.06
N LYS A 235 32.55 -18.37 9.80
CA LYS A 235 32.03 -17.98 11.12
C LYS A 235 30.64 -17.38 11.05
N LEU A 236 30.32 -16.73 9.92
CA LEU A 236 29.03 -16.09 9.70
C LEU A 236 28.54 -16.41 8.29
N GLY A 237 27.32 -16.89 8.16
CA GLY A 237 26.59 -16.92 6.90
C GLY A 237 25.57 -15.78 6.86
N ILE A 238 25.39 -15.14 5.72
CA ILE A 238 24.51 -13.99 5.60
C ILE A 238 23.36 -14.31 4.65
N ILE A 239 22.12 -14.12 5.11
CA ILE A 239 20.92 -14.10 4.27
C ILE A 239 20.55 -12.64 4.06
N ALA A 240 20.46 -12.19 2.81
CA ALA A 240 20.13 -10.82 2.47
C ALA A 240 18.92 -10.77 1.53
N CYS A 241 17.82 -10.20 2.00
CA CYS A 241 16.53 -10.15 1.31
C CYS A 241 16.32 -8.77 0.67
N GLY A 242 15.84 -8.74 -0.58
CA GLY A 242 15.51 -7.51 -1.28
C GLY A 242 16.59 -6.44 -1.16
N ILE A 243 16.22 -5.23 -0.76
CA ILE A 243 17.14 -4.08 -0.63
C ILE A 243 18.28 -4.31 0.39
N GLY A 244 18.07 -5.20 1.38
CA GLY A 244 19.09 -5.57 2.35
C GLY A 244 20.36 -6.12 1.70
N TYR A 245 20.21 -6.75 0.51
CA TYR A 245 21.36 -7.19 -0.28
C TYR A 245 22.19 -6.01 -0.81
N ASN A 246 21.56 -4.94 -1.27
CA ASN A 246 22.29 -3.75 -1.72
C ASN A 246 23.06 -3.10 -0.58
N TYR A 247 22.45 -2.97 0.59
CA TYR A 247 23.11 -2.40 1.77
C TYR A 247 24.29 -3.26 2.25
N LEU A 248 24.20 -4.59 2.10
CA LEU A 248 25.32 -5.47 2.34
C LEU A 248 26.46 -5.19 1.34
N MET A 249 26.14 -5.13 0.04
CA MET A 249 27.15 -4.95 -1.00
C MET A 249 27.81 -3.56 -0.98
N GLU A 250 27.11 -2.52 -0.52
CA GLU A 250 27.73 -1.21 -0.26
C GLU A 250 28.84 -1.28 0.81
N ASN A 251 28.72 -2.21 1.77
CA ASN A 251 29.74 -2.47 2.78
C ASN A 251 30.87 -3.38 2.29
N TYR A 252 30.67 -4.08 1.17
CA TYR A 252 31.61 -5.04 0.59
C TYR A 252 31.78 -4.81 -0.92
N PRO A 253 32.28 -3.63 -1.38
CA PRO A 253 32.38 -3.30 -2.80
C PRO A 253 33.33 -4.24 -3.56
N GLU A 254 34.35 -4.80 -2.90
CA GLU A 254 35.30 -5.76 -3.46
C GLU A 254 34.87 -7.23 -3.29
N GLY A 255 33.65 -7.47 -2.75
CA GLY A 255 33.11 -8.79 -2.45
C GLY A 255 33.09 -9.11 -0.97
N CYS A 256 32.07 -9.89 -0.54
CA CYS A 256 31.90 -10.29 0.85
C CYS A 256 32.77 -11.50 1.19
N GLU A 257 33.47 -11.43 2.33
CA GLU A 257 34.27 -12.56 2.82
C GLU A 257 33.43 -13.71 3.39
N TYR A 258 32.19 -13.44 3.76
CA TYR A 258 31.26 -14.43 4.28
C TYR A 258 30.45 -15.08 3.15
N PRO A 259 29.98 -16.33 3.32
CA PRO A 259 28.95 -16.87 2.44
C PRO A 259 27.67 -16.03 2.50
N VAL A 260 27.12 -15.70 1.33
CA VAL A 260 25.92 -14.87 1.20
C VAL A 260 24.85 -15.63 0.41
N LEU A 261 23.67 -15.75 0.97
CA LEU A 261 22.47 -16.13 0.24
C LEU A 261 21.60 -14.89 0.02
N LYS A 262 21.56 -14.42 -1.22
CA LYS A 262 20.60 -13.41 -1.65
C LYS A 262 19.23 -14.08 -1.85
N ILE A 263 18.15 -13.47 -1.33
CA ILE A 263 16.78 -13.92 -1.55
C ILE A 263 15.97 -12.77 -2.19
N GLY A 264 15.42 -13.04 -3.37
CA GLY A 264 14.53 -12.14 -4.11
C GLY A 264 13.26 -12.83 -4.59
N GLN A 265 13.16 -14.18 -4.42
CA GLN A 265 11.96 -14.95 -4.76
C GLN A 265 11.63 -15.94 -3.65
N TYR A 266 10.34 -16.05 -3.34
CA TYR A 266 9.77 -16.97 -2.36
C TYR A 266 8.80 -17.95 -3.04
N PRO A 267 8.48 -19.12 -2.40
CA PRO A 267 8.88 -19.57 -1.06
C PRO A 267 10.39 -19.64 -0.87
N LEU A 268 10.83 -19.74 0.41
CA LEU A 268 12.26 -19.77 0.73
C LEU A 268 12.99 -20.90 -0.02
N PRO A 269 14.17 -20.66 -0.64
CA PRO A 269 14.93 -21.65 -1.41
C PRO A 269 15.63 -22.63 -0.48
N LYS A 270 14.96 -23.73 -0.18
CA LYS A 270 15.35 -24.72 0.85
C LYS A 270 16.75 -25.26 0.66
N LYS A 271 17.12 -25.59 -0.58
CA LYS A 271 18.45 -26.15 -0.90
C LYS A 271 19.58 -25.21 -0.55
N GLN A 272 19.48 -23.94 -0.97
CA GLN A 272 20.51 -22.93 -0.71
C GLN A 272 20.55 -22.53 0.78
N LEU A 273 19.38 -22.52 1.45
CA LEU A 273 19.32 -22.31 2.90
C LEU A 273 20.05 -23.40 3.66
N LEU A 274 19.79 -24.67 3.34
CA LEU A 274 20.49 -25.80 3.98
C LEU A 274 21.99 -25.73 3.72
N GLN A 275 22.41 -25.44 2.49
CA GLN A 275 23.82 -25.26 2.14
C GLN A 275 24.50 -24.18 3.00
N LEU A 276 23.85 -23.03 3.21
CA LEU A 276 24.37 -21.94 4.03
C LEU A 276 24.46 -22.35 5.51
N VAL A 277 23.37 -22.88 6.05
CA VAL A 277 23.25 -23.25 7.47
C VAL A 277 24.24 -24.36 7.85
N GLU A 278 24.45 -25.36 6.99
CA GLU A 278 25.36 -26.47 7.24
C GLU A 278 26.85 -26.04 7.11
N SER A 279 27.13 -24.96 6.39
CA SER A 279 28.50 -24.48 6.15
C SER A 279 28.97 -23.40 7.10
N CYS A 280 28.11 -22.81 7.94
CA CYS A 280 28.44 -21.67 8.77
C CYS A 280 28.10 -21.89 10.26
N ASP A 281 28.87 -21.26 11.17
CA ASP A 281 28.68 -21.38 12.61
C ASP A 281 27.44 -20.61 13.10
N GLU A 282 27.15 -19.45 12.49
CA GLU A 282 26.05 -18.56 12.81
C GLU A 282 25.43 -17.99 11.52
N ILE A 283 24.18 -17.60 11.56
CA ILE A 283 23.46 -16.98 10.42
C ILE A 283 23.01 -15.58 10.81
N LEU A 284 23.30 -14.59 9.96
CA LEU A 284 22.76 -13.24 10.04
C LEU A 284 21.69 -13.07 8.96
N VAL A 285 20.50 -12.61 9.35
CA VAL A 285 19.41 -12.29 8.41
C VAL A 285 19.29 -10.77 8.26
N LEU A 286 19.48 -10.29 7.04
CA LEU A 286 19.31 -8.89 6.64
C LEU A 286 18.02 -8.78 5.82
N GLU A 287 16.96 -8.37 6.47
CA GLU A 287 15.64 -8.18 5.86
C GLU A 287 15.03 -6.86 6.30
N ASP A 288 14.48 -6.11 5.35
CA ASP A 288 13.82 -4.83 5.62
C ASP A 288 12.34 -5.05 5.94
N GLY A 289 11.86 -4.47 7.04
CA GLY A 289 10.54 -4.73 7.60
C GLY A 289 10.56 -5.72 8.77
N GLN A 290 9.56 -6.58 8.88
CA GLN A 290 9.42 -7.52 9.99
C GLN A 290 10.35 -8.75 9.84
N PRO A 291 10.69 -9.42 10.93
CA PRO A 291 11.55 -10.62 10.89
C PRO A 291 10.80 -11.83 10.29
N PHE A 292 10.64 -11.86 8.97
CA PHE A 292 9.96 -12.91 8.24
C PHE A 292 10.84 -14.15 8.08
N VAL A 293 12.01 -14.01 7.44
CA VAL A 293 12.94 -15.13 7.21
C VAL A 293 13.55 -15.61 8.52
N GLU A 294 13.91 -14.68 9.40
CA GLU A 294 14.45 -15.02 10.72
C GLU A 294 13.46 -15.89 11.53
N LYS A 295 12.16 -15.56 11.54
CA LYS A 295 11.12 -16.36 12.20
C LYS A 295 11.01 -17.77 11.63
N HIS A 296 11.07 -17.91 10.30
CA HIS A 296 11.03 -19.22 9.65
C HIS A 296 12.23 -20.12 10.03
N LEU A 297 13.42 -19.52 10.13
CA LEU A 297 14.63 -20.25 10.51
C LEU A 297 14.67 -20.62 11.99
N LYS A 298 14.31 -19.69 12.87
CA LYS A 298 14.32 -19.91 14.33
C LYS A 298 13.21 -20.81 14.80
N GLY A 299 12.04 -20.74 14.17
CA GLY A 299 10.81 -21.28 14.72
C GLY A 299 10.45 -20.64 16.07
N TYR A 300 9.37 -21.08 16.69
CA TYR A 300 8.88 -20.47 17.94
C TYR A 300 9.82 -20.68 19.14
N LEU A 301 10.44 -21.84 19.24
CA LEU A 301 11.26 -22.21 20.40
C LEU A 301 12.72 -21.74 20.32
N GLY A 302 13.20 -21.31 19.15
CA GLY A 302 14.59 -20.88 18.96
C GLY A 302 15.63 -21.99 19.18
N ILE A 303 15.23 -23.25 18.99
CA ILE A 303 16.09 -24.44 19.20
C ILE A 303 16.85 -24.73 17.89
N GLY A 304 18.14 -24.95 17.99
CA GLY A 304 18.96 -25.40 16.85
C GLY A 304 19.90 -24.31 16.32
N ILE A 305 19.64 -23.77 15.14
CA ILE A 305 20.53 -22.86 14.43
C ILE A 305 20.70 -21.53 15.20
N LYS A 306 21.94 -21.03 15.29
CA LYS A 306 22.21 -19.69 15.81
C LYS A 306 21.90 -18.67 14.73
N VAL A 307 20.79 -17.97 14.87
CA VAL A 307 20.32 -16.93 13.94
C VAL A 307 20.38 -15.58 14.63
N LYS A 308 21.05 -14.61 14.00
CA LYS A 308 21.09 -13.20 14.36
C LYS A 308 20.22 -12.39 13.41
N GLY A 309 19.60 -11.36 13.91
CA GLY A 309 18.77 -10.48 13.10
C GLY A 309 18.00 -9.48 13.97
N ARG A 310 16.72 -9.29 13.69
CA ARG A 310 15.88 -8.37 14.44
C ARG A 310 15.42 -8.94 15.79
N LEU A 311 15.22 -10.26 15.87
CA LEU A 311 14.70 -10.91 17.09
C LEU A 311 15.70 -10.99 18.22
N ASP A 312 17.00 -11.01 17.94
CA ASP A 312 18.04 -11.02 18.97
C ASP A 312 18.64 -9.63 19.27
N GLY A 313 18.16 -8.59 18.57
CA GLY A 313 18.60 -7.20 18.72
C GLY A 313 19.90 -6.85 17.96
N THR A 314 20.43 -7.73 17.12
CA THR A 314 21.56 -7.42 16.22
C THR A 314 21.16 -6.30 15.25
N LEU A 315 19.93 -6.31 14.79
CA LEU A 315 19.27 -5.23 14.04
C LEU A 315 18.10 -4.68 14.88
N SER A 316 17.73 -3.40 14.68
CA SER A 316 16.55 -2.84 15.32
C SER A 316 15.29 -3.62 14.92
N GLN A 317 14.34 -3.82 15.84
CA GLN A 317 13.06 -4.47 15.55
C GLN A 317 12.11 -3.55 14.81
N ASP A 318 12.34 -2.25 14.86
CA ASP A 318 11.59 -1.21 14.17
C ASP A 318 12.46 -0.45 13.18
N GLY A 319 11.83 0.23 12.24
CA GLY A 319 12.48 1.08 11.27
C GLY A 319 13.11 0.34 10.09
N GLU A 320 13.51 1.13 9.09
CA GLU A 320 14.14 0.64 7.87
C GLU A 320 15.60 0.21 8.10
N LEU A 321 16.08 -0.73 7.28
CA LEU A 321 17.49 -0.99 7.13
C LEU A 321 18.18 0.18 6.41
N ASN A 322 19.46 0.35 6.70
CA ASN A 322 20.35 1.23 5.95
C ASN A 322 21.77 0.66 5.96
N PRO A 323 22.68 1.17 5.11
CA PRO A 323 24.06 0.67 5.04
C PRO A 323 24.80 0.67 6.39
N ASP A 324 24.54 1.68 7.25
CA ASP A 324 25.20 1.79 8.56
C ASP A 324 24.70 0.75 9.56
N SER A 325 23.39 0.43 9.56
CA SER A 325 22.83 -0.63 10.40
C SER A 325 23.38 -2.00 9.99
N VAL A 326 23.52 -2.22 8.69
CA VAL A 326 24.13 -3.44 8.13
C VAL A 326 25.61 -3.50 8.46
N ALA A 327 26.37 -2.39 8.34
CA ALA A 327 27.80 -2.33 8.71
C ALA A 327 28.00 -2.79 10.16
N ARG A 328 27.21 -2.24 11.09
CA ARG A 328 27.27 -2.65 12.52
C ARG A 328 26.96 -4.12 12.72
N ALA A 329 25.94 -4.66 12.03
CA ALA A 329 25.55 -6.06 12.16
C ALA A 329 26.64 -7.05 11.68
N VAL A 330 27.44 -6.67 10.68
CA VAL A 330 28.56 -7.46 10.17
C VAL A 330 29.91 -7.11 10.84
N GLY A 331 29.92 -6.29 11.89
CA GLY A 331 31.11 -5.93 12.67
C GLY A 331 32.04 -4.94 11.99
N LYS A 332 31.56 -4.14 11.03
CA LYS A 332 32.34 -3.05 10.41
C LYS A 332 32.11 -1.73 11.15
N GLU A 333 33.17 -0.89 11.16
CA GLU A 333 33.05 0.49 11.64
C GLU A 333 32.20 1.32 10.67
N ASN A 334 31.34 2.18 11.23
CA ASN A 334 30.60 3.15 10.43
C ASN A 334 31.57 4.16 9.82
N LYS A 335 31.57 4.28 8.50
CA LYS A 335 32.38 5.26 7.78
C LYS A 335 31.69 6.62 7.62
N SER A 336 30.41 6.70 7.95
CA SER A 336 29.52 7.85 7.63
C SER A 336 28.95 8.53 8.87
N GLU A 337 29.75 8.80 9.90
CA GLU A 337 29.33 9.76 10.94
C GLU A 337 29.35 11.21 10.41
N PHE A 338 28.65 11.46 9.32
CA PHE A 338 28.27 12.82 9.00
C PHE A 338 27.06 13.17 9.85
N GLY A 339 27.26 14.01 10.85
CA GLY A 339 26.15 14.59 11.62
C GLY A 339 25.14 15.26 10.66
N ILE A 340 23.89 15.35 11.08
CA ILE A 340 22.86 16.10 10.32
C ILE A 340 23.36 17.54 10.17
N PRO A 341 23.57 18.06 8.94
CA PRO A 341 24.00 19.45 8.75
C PRO A 341 23.01 20.42 9.39
N SER A 342 23.51 21.50 9.99
CA SER A 342 22.68 22.50 10.68
C SER A 342 21.65 23.20 9.78
N VAL A 343 21.82 23.09 8.45
CA VAL A 343 20.86 23.62 7.45
C VAL A 343 19.61 22.73 7.32
N VAL A 344 19.64 21.50 7.83
CA VAL A 344 18.51 20.57 7.80
C VAL A 344 17.55 20.89 8.95
N GLU A 345 16.39 21.42 8.60
CA GLU A 345 15.31 21.70 9.56
C GLU A 345 14.21 20.65 9.44
N MET A 346 13.65 20.26 10.58
CA MET A 346 12.45 19.42 10.62
C MET A 346 11.26 20.18 10.03
N ARG A 347 10.57 19.56 9.06
CA ARG A 347 9.36 20.09 8.43
C ARG A 347 8.18 19.17 8.69
N PRO A 348 7.56 19.20 9.87
CA PRO A 348 6.41 18.37 10.14
C PRO A 348 5.28 18.69 9.15
N PRO A 349 4.51 17.69 8.71
CA PRO A 349 3.39 17.92 7.82
C PRO A 349 2.35 18.81 8.48
N ALA A 350 1.81 19.76 7.72
CA ALA A 350 0.81 20.72 8.19
C ALA A 350 -0.21 20.99 7.09
N LEU A 351 -1.42 21.43 7.48
CA LEU A 351 -2.42 21.92 6.54
C LEU A 351 -1.89 23.14 5.79
N CYS A 352 -1.97 23.11 4.47
CA CYS A 352 -1.52 24.20 3.60
C CYS A 352 -2.14 25.54 4.01
N GLU A 353 -1.40 26.63 3.89
CA GLU A 353 -1.94 27.98 4.12
C GLU A 353 -3.04 28.29 3.10
N GLY A 354 -4.19 28.79 3.58
CA GLY A 354 -5.38 29.02 2.75
C GLY A 354 -6.18 27.77 2.34
N CYS A 355 -5.87 26.61 2.91
CA CYS A 355 -6.63 25.37 2.69
C CYS A 355 -8.03 25.46 3.32
N GLY A 356 -9.07 24.95 2.63
CA GLY A 356 -10.44 24.89 3.15
C GLY A 356 -10.59 24.08 4.44
N HIS A 357 -9.78 23.07 4.66
CA HIS A 357 -9.76 22.29 5.90
C HIS A 357 -9.45 23.17 7.14
N ARG A 358 -8.66 24.22 6.99
CA ARG A 358 -8.34 25.13 8.11
C ARG A 358 -9.57 25.91 8.57
N ASP A 359 -10.31 26.50 7.62
CA ASP A 359 -11.55 27.25 7.92
C ASP A 359 -12.61 26.33 8.53
N MET A 360 -12.74 25.11 8.00
CA MET A 360 -13.63 24.08 8.54
C MET A 360 -13.28 23.74 10.00
N TYR A 361 -12.00 23.45 10.29
CA TYR A 361 -11.59 23.10 11.65
C TYR A 361 -11.68 24.26 12.63
N ILE A 362 -11.41 25.50 12.21
CA ILE A 362 -11.59 26.67 13.06
C ILE A 362 -13.06 26.73 13.54
N THR A 363 -14.02 26.72 12.62
CA THR A 363 -15.44 26.82 12.97
C THR A 363 -15.95 25.62 13.75
N LEU A 364 -15.58 24.40 13.35
CA LEU A 364 -15.98 23.18 14.06
C LEU A 364 -15.44 23.18 15.50
N THR A 365 -14.15 23.51 15.67
CA THR A 365 -13.50 23.46 16.98
C THR A 365 -14.03 24.55 17.92
N GLU A 366 -14.34 25.74 17.40
CA GLU A 366 -14.93 26.84 18.17
C GLU A 366 -16.30 26.41 18.72
N VAL A 367 -17.23 25.97 17.88
CA VAL A 367 -18.56 25.53 18.33
C VAL A 367 -18.47 24.38 19.33
N LEU A 368 -17.68 23.35 19.02
CA LEU A 368 -17.59 22.17 19.87
C LEU A 368 -16.97 22.47 21.23
N LYS A 369 -15.90 23.27 21.31
CA LYS A 369 -15.24 23.59 22.57
C LYS A 369 -16.04 24.55 23.45
N GLU A 370 -16.75 25.49 22.82
CA GLU A 370 -17.51 26.51 23.54
C GLU A 370 -18.83 25.95 24.09
N GLU A 371 -19.52 25.10 23.31
CA GLU A 371 -20.90 24.72 23.59
C GLU A 371 -21.07 23.24 24.01
N TYR A 372 -20.14 22.36 23.58
CA TYR A 372 -20.23 20.90 23.77
C TYR A 372 -18.96 20.30 24.38
N PRO A 373 -18.65 20.53 25.65
CA PRO A 373 -17.36 20.13 26.27
C PRO A 373 -17.10 18.62 26.24
N SER A 374 -18.14 17.80 26.13
CA SER A 374 -18.03 16.32 26.10
C SER A 374 -17.89 15.75 24.69
N HIS A 375 -17.82 16.59 23.64
CA HIS A 375 -17.71 16.14 22.25
C HIS A 375 -16.48 15.27 21.98
N LYS A 376 -16.59 14.43 20.93
CA LYS A 376 -15.44 13.79 20.26
C LYS A 376 -15.58 13.89 18.77
N VAL A 377 -14.45 14.11 18.11
CA VAL A 377 -14.32 14.16 16.65
C VAL A 377 -13.49 12.95 16.21
N PHE A 378 -14.14 12.05 15.52
CA PHE A 378 -13.52 10.87 14.92
C PHE A 378 -13.09 11.20 13.50
N SER A 379 -11.85 10.87 13.17
CA SER A 379 -11.31 11.11 11.84
C SER A 379 -10.62 9.85 11.31
N ASP A 380 -10.24 9.89 10.06
CA ASP A 380 -9.51 8.84 9.37
C ASP A 380 -8.42 9.43 8.45
N ILE A 381 -7.99 8.72 7.40
CA ILE A 381 -6.75 9.03 6.67
C ILE A 381 -7.02 9.93 5.46
N GLY A 382 -6.44 11.11 5.48
CA GLY A 382 -6.43 12.10 4.40
C GLY A 382 -5.76 13.41 4.84
N CYS A 383 -5.76 14.44 3.99
CA CYS A 383 -5.17 15.74 4.37
C CYS A 383 -5.80 16.34 5.65
N TYR A 384 -7.09 16.09 5.85
CA TYR A 384 -7.82 16.55 7.04
C TYR A 384 -7.33 15.91 8.34
N THR A 385 -6.66 14.75 8.31
CA THR A 385 -6.01 14.16 9.49
C THR A 385 -5.00 15.12 10.14
N LEU A 386 -4.40 16.02 9.36
CA LEU A 386 -3.48 17.04 9.88
C LEU A 386 -4.16 18.06 10.81
N GLY A 387 -5.49 18.04 10.92
CA GLY A 387 -6.24 18.73 11.97
C GLY A 387 -5.94 18.22 13.38
N ALA A 388 -5.27 17.08 13.53
CA ALA A 388 -4.73 16.60 14.80
C ALA A 388 -3.68 17.52 15.39
N ASN A 389 -2.93 18.23 14.53
CA ASN A 389 -1.82 19.07 14.95
C ASN A 389 -2.26 20.48 15.37
N ALA A 390 -1.42 21.13 16.18
CA ALA A 390 -1.59 22.54 16.49
C ALA A 390 -1.61 23.40 15.20
N PRO A 391 -2.39 24.49 15.15
CA PRO A 391 -3.19 25.06 16.24
C PRO A 391 -4.59 24.44 16.42
N PHE A 392 -5.00 23.51 15.56
CA PHE A 392 -6.39 23.01 15.53
C PHE A 392 -6.68 22.05 16.69
N ASN A 393 -5.87 20.98 16.86
CA ASN A 393 -6.11 19.92 17.83
C ASN A 393 -7.59 19.48 17.79
N ALA A 394 -8.08 19.24 16.57
CA ALA A 394 -9.51 19.18 16.24
C ALA A 394 -10.07 17.75 16.18
N ILE A 395 -9.21 16.74 16.15
CA ILE A 395 -9.63 15.35 16.03
C ILE A 395 -9.11 14.49 17.19
N ASN A 396 -9.83 13.45 17.54
CA ASN A 396 -9.54 12.57 18.68
C ASN A 396 -9.14 11.16 18.27
N SER A 397 -9.28 10.80 17.01
CA SER A 397 -8.87 9.50 16.47
C SER A 397 -8.46 9.59 15.00
N CYS A 398 -7.63 8.64 14.58
CA CYS A 398 -7.26 8.40 13.20
C CYS A 398 -6.78 6.94 13.11
N VAL A 399 -7.53 6.07 12.43
CA VAL A 399 -7.24 4.63 12.39
C VAL A 399 -6.97 4.17 10.95
N ASP A 400 -8.00 3.97 10.15
CA ASP A 400 -7.91 3.52 8.76
C ASP A 400 -8.90 4.29 7.89
N MET A 401 -8.76 4.20 6.57
CA MET A 401 -9.62 4.95 5.64
C MET A 401 -11.09 4.54 5.77
N GLY A 402 -11.96 5.50 6.08
CA GLY A 402 -13.40 5.31 6.24
C GLY A 402 -13.87 5.04 7.66
N ALA A 403 -12.96 4.79 8.59
CA ALA A 403 -13.31 4.43 9.97
C ALA A 403 -14.00 5.56 10.75
N SER A 404 -13.82 6.83 10.37
CA SER A 404 -14.37 7.98 11.09
C SER A 404 -15.87 7.86 11.34
N ILE A 405 -16.65 7.51 10.32
CA ILE A 405 -18.11 7.44 10.38
C ILE A 405 -18.53 6.30 11.32
N THR A 406 -17.99 5.12 11.13
CA THR A 406 -18.36 3.93 11.92
C THR A 406 -17.92 4.07 13.38
N MET A 407 -16.76 4.68 13.65
CA MET A 407 -16.31 4.97 15.01
C MET A 407 -17.20 6.01 15.70
N ALA A 408 -17.61 7.07 14.96
CA ALA A 408 -18.55 8.05 15.49
C ALA A 408 -19.90 7.41 15.83
N LYS A 409 -20.42 6.52 14.94
CA LYS A 409 -21.61 5.73 15.22
C LYS A 409 -21.45 4.91 16.50
N GLY A 410 -20.39 4.10 16.59
CA GLY A 410 -20.13 3.28 17.78
C GLY A 410 -20.03 4.09 19.07
N ALA A 411 -19.49 5.30 19.01
CA ALA A 411 -19.43 6.20 20.15
C ALA A 411 -20.82 6.77 20.51
N ALA A 412 -21.65 7.11 19.50
CA ALA A 412 -23.04 7.52 19.70
C ALA A 412 -23.89 6.39 20.30
N ASP A 413 -23.71 5.14 19.86
CA ASP A 413 -24.33 3.95 20.43
C ASP A 413 -23.93 3.77 21.91
N GLY A 414 -22.71 4.17 22.26
CA GLY A 414 -22.21 4.24 23.64
C GLY A 414 -22.73 5.42 24.47
N GLY A 415 -23.58 6.27 23.88
CA GLY A 415 -24.22 7.42 24.55
C GLY A 415 -23.44 8.73 24.43
N LEU A 416 -22.42 8.81 23.58
CA LEU A 416 -21.69 10.07 23.33
C LEU A 416 -22.55 11.01 22.45
N HIS A 417 -22.71 12.27 22.92
CA HIS A 417 -23.33 13.36 22.16
C HIS A 417 -22.62 14.70 22.45
N PRO A 418 -22.26 15.48 21.43
CA PRO A 418 -22.25 15.11 20.02
C PRO A 418 -21.13 14.14 19.65
N SER A 419 -21.42 13.22 18.75
CA SER A 419 -20.45 12.36 18.09
C SER A 419 -20.27 12.82 16.65
N VAL A 420 -19.07 13.26 16.30
CA VAL A 420 -18.77 13.89 15.00
C VAL A 420 -17.75 13.07 14.24
N ALA A 421 -18.04 12.76 12.96
CA ALA A 421 -17.10 12.18 12.02
C ALA A 421 -16.54 13.25 11.08
N VAL A 422 -15.23 13.23 10.78
CA VAL A 422 -14.61 14.06 9.72
C VAL A 422 -13.93 13.14 8.73
N ILE A 423 -14.33 13.23 7.47
CA ILE A 423 -13.86 12.40 6.37
C ILE A 423 -13.65 13.24 5.11
N GLY A 424 -12.71 12.85 4.23
CA GLY A 424 -12.53 13.48 2.92
C GLY A 424 -13.41 12.84 1.84
N ASP A 425 -13.63 13.55 0.73
CA ASP A 425 -14.42 13.11 -0.41
C ASP A 425 -13.96 11.78 -1.03
N SER A 426 -12.67 11.63 -1.22
CA SER A 426 -12.06 10.40 -1.75
C SER A 426 -12.19 9.24 -0.75
N THR A 427 -11.91 9.48 0.52
CA THR A 427 -12.03 8.47 1.58
C THR A 427 -13.49 8.07 1.83
N PHE A 428 -14.43 9.00 1.68
CA PHE A 428 -15.85 8.72 1.75
C PHE A 428 -16.27 7.70 0.69
N THR A 429 -15.85 7.88 -0.56
CA THR A 429 -16.12 6.90 -1.64
C THR A 429 -15.27 5.64 -1.54
N HIS A 430 -14.11 5.67 -0.86
CA HIS A 430 -13.30 4.49 -0.60
C HIS A 430 -14.00 3.50 0.33
N SER A 431 -14.44 3.93 1.52
CA SER A 431 -15.03 3.05 2.54
C SER A 431 -16.09 3.72 3.41
N GLY A 432 -16.24 5.05 3.35
CA GLY A 432 -17.18 5.78 4.22
C GLY A 432 -18.65 5.55 3.90
N MET A 433 -19.00 5.22 2.65
CA MET A 433 -20.39 4.98 2.22
C MET A 433 -21.05 3.85 3.01
N ASN A 434 -20.34 2.77 3.30
CA ASN A 434 -20.85 1.65 4.07
C ASN A 434 -21.18 2.08 5.52
N GLY A 435 -20.28 2.85 6.14
CA GLY A 435 -20.51 3.40 7.47
C GLY A 435 -21.71 4.36 7.53
N LEU A 436 -21.89 5.19 6.48
CA LEU A 436 -23.07 6.05 6.38
C LEU A 436 -24.37 5.24 6.26
N LEU A 437 -24.37 4.17 5.45
CA LEU A 437 -25.52 3.28 5.31
C LEU A 437 -25.91 2.64 6.66
N ASP A 438 -24.93 2.19 7.45
CA ASP A 438 -25.18 1.63 8.79
C ASP A 438 -25.75 2.70 9.74
N CYS A 439 -25.24 3.95 9.69
CA CYS A 439 -25.78 5.04 10.48
C CYS A 439 -27.26 5.31 10.13
N VAL A 440 -27.60 5.36 8.84
CA VAL A 440 -28.97 5.61 8.38
C VAL A 440 -29.91 4.47 8.78
N ASN A 441 -29.50 3.21 8.57
CA ASN A 441 -30.31 2.03 8.91
C ASN A 441 -30.70 1.97 10.39
N GLU A 442 -29.86 2.49 11.27
CA GLU A 442 -30.09 2.48 12.72
C GLU A 442 -30.51 3.85 13.27
N ASN A 443 -30.68 4.85 12.39
CA ASN A 443 -30.96 6.25 12.76
C ASN A 443 -30.01 6.76 13.85
N ALA A 444 -28.71 6.54 13.66
CA ALA A 444 -27.68 6.92 14.60
C ALA A 444 -27.60 8.45 14.75
N ASN A 445 -27.42 8.94 15.98
CA ASN A 445 -27.27 10.37 16.24
C ASN A 445 -25.83 10.83 16.02
N VAL A 446 -25.47 11.11 14.75
CA VAL A 446 -24.11 11.45 14.34
C VAL A 446 -24.10 12.61 13.34
N VAL A 447 -23.10 13.48 13.46
CA VAL A 447 -22.80 14.53 12.49
C VAL A 447 -21.60 14.11 11.65
N ILE A 448 -21.78 14.03 10.34
CA ILE A 448 -20.74 13.61 9.41
C ILE A 448 -20.29 14.82 8.58
N VAL A 449 -19.03 15.22 8.73
CA VAL A 449 -18.42 16.30 7.97
C VAL A 449 -17.60 15.71 6.83
N ILE A 450 -18.12 15.79 5.60
CA ILE A 450 -17.42 15.32 4.39
C ILE A 450 -16.67 16.51 3.78
N SER A 451 -15.37 16.58 4.03
CA SER A 451 -14.52 17.66 3.54
C SER A 451 -14.18 17.46 2.07
N ASP A 452 -14.97 18.09 1.18
CA ASP A 452 -14.91 17.94 -0.27
C ASP A 452 -13.90 18.92 -0.88
N ASN A 453 -12.75 18.42 -1.27
CA ASN A 453 -11.71 19.20 -1.95
C ASN A 453 -11.50 18.79 -3.43
N GLU A 454 -12.41 17.94 -3.96
CA GLU A 454 -12.48 17.49 -5.34
C GLU A 454 -11.25 16.70 -5.84
N THR A 455 -10.43 16.13 -4.90
CA THR A 455 -9.21 15.42 -5.31
C THR A 455 -8.63 14.56 -4.18
N THR A 456 -7.90 13.49 -4.54
CA THR A 456 -7.06 12.72 -3.63
C THR A 456 -5.73 13.47 -3.45
N ALA A 457 -5.74 14.53 -2.61
CA ALA A 457 -4.68 15.52 -2.57
C ALA A 457 -3.36 15.03 -1.99
N MET A 458 -3.39 14.10 -1.01
CA MET A 458 -2.21 13.66 -0.24
C MET A 458 -1.21 12.88 -1.09
N THR A 459 -1.67 12.17 -2.11
CA THR A 459 -0.87 11.30 -2.99
C THR A 459 -0.47 11.96 -4.30
N GLY A 460 -0.81 13.24 -4.50
CA GLY A 460 -0.40 13.96 -5.70
C GLY A 460 -1.52 14.70 -6.43
N GLY A 461 -2.79 14.53 -6.04
CA GLY A 461 -3.92 15.25 -6.62
C GLY A 461 -4.62 14.49 -7.74
N GLN A 462 -4.77 13.17 -7.56
CA GLN A 462 -5.54 12.30 -8.46
C GLN A 462 -7.03 12.63 -8.37
N ASP A 463 -7.79 12.25 -9.40
CA ASP A 463 -9.24 12.44 -9.43
C ASP A 463 -9.93 11.68 -8.28
N SER A 464 -10.85 12.36 -7.59
CA SER A 464 -11.70 11.74 -6.59
C SER A 464 -12.96 11.16 -7.23
N ALA A 465 -13.30 9.91 -6.89
CA ALA A 465 -14.53 9.25 -7.36
C ALA A 465 -15.80 9.96 -6.87
N GLY A 466 -15.69 10.73 -5.77
CA GLY A 466 -16.77 11.51 -5.17
C GLY A 466 -17.09 12.85 -5.84
N THR A 467 -16.20 13.34 -6.74
CA THR A 467 -16.36 14.66 -7.33
C THR A 467 -17.72 14.85 -8.00
N GLY A 468 -18.50 15.84 -7.52
CA GLY A 468 -19.82 16.16 -8.02
C GLY A 468 -20.92 15.13 -7.73
N ARG A 469 -20.70 14.17 -6.83
CA ARG A 469 -21.63 13.06 -6.55
C ARG A 469 -22.00 12.90 -5.07
N ILE A 470 -21.33 13.56 -4.16
CA ILE A 470 -21.42 13.30 -2.70
C ILE A 470 -22.86 13.48 -2.22
N GLU A 471 -23.56 14.58 -2.57
CA GLU A 471 -24.94 14.82 -2.16
C GLU A 471 -25.88 13.72 -2.68
N SER A 472 -25.77 13.36 -3.96
CA SER A 472 -26.62 12.32 -4.55
C SER A 472 -26.36 10.95 -3.94
N ILE A 473 -25.11 10.65 -3.54
CA ILE A 473 -24.76 9.43 -2.81
C ILE A 473 -25.41 9.45 -1.42
N CYS A 474 -25.27 10.53 -0.66
CA CYS A 474 -25.88 10.66 0.68
C CYS A 474 -27.39 10.53 0.62
N ILE A 475 -28.06 11.18 -0.33
CA ILE A 475 -29.50 11.04 -0.57
C ILE A 475 -29.87 9.60 -0.93
N GLY A 476 -29.11 8.98 -1.84
CA GLY A 476 -29.34 7.59 -2.28
C GLY A 476 -29.14 6.56 -1.17
N LEU A 477 -28.31 6.86 -0.17
CA LEU A 477 -28.14 6.05 1.03
C LEU A 477 -29.19 6.31 2.10
N GLY A 478 -30.08 7.30 1.92
CA GLY A 478 -31.23 7.56 2.78
C GLY A 478 -31.04 8.67 3.81
N VAL A 479 -30.03 9.51 3.68
CA VAL A 479 -29.91 10.73 4.50
C VAL A 479 -31.01 11.70 4.08
N ASP A 480 -31.70 12.30 5.08
CA ASP A 480 -32.71 13.33 4.82
C ASP A 480 -32.08 14.51 4.06
N PRO A 481 -32.58 14.88 2.87
CA PRO A 481 -32.01 15.99 2.10
C PRO A 481 -32.02 17.34 2.86
N ALA A 482 -32.92 17.54 3.84
CA ALA A 482 -32.94 18.72 4.69
C ALA A 482 -31.69 18.82 5.61
N HIS A 483 -31.07 17.68 5.90
CA HIS A 483 -29.87 17.55 6.76
C HIS A 483 -28.60 17.24 5.96
N ILE A 484 -28.58 17.58 4.67
CA ILE A 484 -27.39 17.59 3.83
C ILE A 484 -27.05 19.06 3.53
N ARG A 485 -26.03 19.59 4.19
CA ARG A 485 -25.70 21.02 4.18
C ARG A 485 -24.38 21.27 3.47
N VAL A 486 -24.42 21.90 2.30
CA VAL A 486 -23.23 22.29 1.55
C VAL A 486 -22.83 23.71 1.87
N VAL A 487 -21.57 23.95 2.22
CA VAL A 487 -21.04 25.26 2.57
C VAL A 487 -19.61 25.46 2.00
N VAL A 488 -19.26 26.72 1.68
CA VAL A 488 -17.91 27.04 1.21
C VAL A 488 -17.04 27.46 2.40
N PRO A 489 -16.00 26.68 2.77
CA PRO A 489 -15.15 26.96 3.94
C PRO A 489 -14.20 28.14 3.65
N LEU A 490 -14.68 29.35 3.93
CA LEU A 490 -13.97 30.61 3.81
C LEU A 490 -14.24 31.46 5.06
N LYS A 491 -13.27 32.26 5.46
CA LYS A 491 -13.36 33.15 6.63
C LYS A 491 -14.65 34.00 6.66
N LYS A 492 -15.11 34.49 5.51
CA LYS A 492 -16.34 35.27 5.40
C LYS A 492 -17.63 34.51 5.72
N ASN A 493 -17.59 33.17 5.66
CA ASN A 493 -18.71 32.28 5.88
C ASN A 493 -18.65 31.59 7.26
N HIS A 494 -17.73 32.00 8.17
CA HIS A 494 -17.57 31.31 9.46
C HIS A 494 -18.84 31.35 10.31
N GLU A 495 -19.60 32.46 10.31
CA GLU A 495 -20.86 32.52 11.06
C GLU A 495 -21.93 31.56 10.51
N GLU A 496 -22.07 31.49 9.18
CA GLU A 496 -22.97 30.55 8.53
C GLU A 496 -22.57 29.10 8.87
N MET A 497 -21.27 28.79 8.83
CA MET A 497 -20.76 27.46 9.17
C MET A 497 -21.04 27.09 10.63
N ARG A 498 -20.83 28.03 11.59
CA ARG A 498 -21.13 27.80 13.00
C ARG A 498 -22.61 27.53 13.21
N GLN A 499 -23.48 28.28 12.55
CA GLN A 499 -24.93 28.10 12.62
C GLN A 499 -25.32 26.71 12.10
N ILE A 500 -24.82 26.31 10.94
CA ILE A 500 -25.05 24.98 10.36
C ILE A 500 -24.59 23.87 11.33
N ILE A 501 -23.38 23.99 11.90
CA ILE A 501 -22.83 22.98 12.82
C ILE A 501 -23.76 22.83 14.05
N ARG A 502 -24.29 23.94 14.63
CA ARG A 502 -25.22 23.88 15.76
C ARG A 502 -26.53 23.19 15.37
N GLU A 503 -27.13 23.60 14.26
CA GLU A 503 -28.39 23.03 13.76
C GLU A 503 -28.26 21.50 13.57
N GLU A 504 -27.15 21.05 12.98
CA GLU A 504 -26.96 19.63 12.68
C GLU A 504 -26.53 18.80 13.92
N ILE A 505 -25.92 19.41 14.93
CA ILE A 505 -25.68 18.75 16.23
C ILE A 505 -27.01 18.59 17.01
N GLU A 506 -27.90 19.57 16.96
CA GLU A 506 -29.20 19.51 17.65
C GLU A 506 -30.19 18.58 16.98
N TYR A 507 -29.99 18.23 15.72
CA TYR A 507 -30.81 17.26 15.00
C TYR A 507 -30.58 15.85 15.55
N ASN A 508 -31.68 15.17 15.87
CA ASN A 508 -31.63 13.79 16.37
C ASN A 508 -31.72 12.77 15.21
N GLY A 509 -30.61 12.46 14.62
CA GLY A 509 -30.50 11.55 13.48
C GLY A 509 -29.12 11.70 12.77
N VAL A 510 -29.07 11.20 11.55
CA VAL A 510 -27.87 11.29 10.71
C VAL A 510 -27.87 12.59 9.93
N SER A 511 -26.90 13.44 10.15
CA SER A 511 -26.71 14.68 9.38
C SER A 511 -25.36 14.71 8.66
N VAL A 512 -25.32 15.41 7.52
CA VAL A 512 -24.13 15.51 6.68
C VAL A 512 -23.84 16.99 6.36
N ILE A 513 -22.66 17.45 6.73
CA ILE A 513 -22.15 18.77 6.38
C ILE A 513 -21.04 18.59 5.34
N ILE A 514 -21.12 19.31 4.22
CA ILE A 514 -20.15 19.21 3.11
C ILE A 514 -19.44 20.56 2.91
N PRO A 515 -18.35 20.81 3.63
CA PRO A 515 -17.48 21.93 3.35
C PRO A 515 -16.77 21.72 2.00
N ARG A 516 -17.24 22.39 0.94
CA ARG A 516 -16.73 22.20 -0.42
C ARG A 516 -15.85 23.35 -0.86
N ARG A 517 -14.60 23.02 -1.20
CA ARG A 517 -13.67 23.97 -1.79
C ARG A 517 -12.51 23.24 -2.48
N GLU A 518 -12.30 23.49 -3.77
CA GLU A 518 -11.22 22.89 -4.55
C GLU A 518 -9.86 23.01 -3.84
N CYS A 519 -9.05 21.95 -3.90
CA CYS A 519 -7.70 21.92 -3.34
C CYS A 519 -6.83 23.02 -3.95
N ILE A 520 -6.24 23.86 -3.11
CA ILE A 520 -5.40 25.01 -3.55
C ILE A 520 -4.15 24.57 -4.32
N GLN A 521 -3.59 23.40 -4.01
CA GLN A 521 -2.44 22.86 -4.71
C GLN A 521 -2.82 22.39 -6.13
N THR A 522 -3.94 21.69 -6.27
CA THR A 522 -4.49 21.29 -7.56
C THR A 522 -4.86 22.50 -8.41
N LEU A 523 -5.52 23.49 -7.82
CA LEU A 523 -5.84 24.74 -8.49
C LEU A 523 -4.59 25.48 -8.99
N ALA A 524 -3.52 25.53 -8.17
CA ALA A 524 -2.25 26.15 -8.56
C ALA A 524 -1.58 25.41 -9.72
N ARG A 525 -1.63 24.07 -9.76
CA ARG A 525 -1.14 23.26 -10.88
C ARG A 525 -1.92 23.52 -12.16
N LYS A 526 -3.27 23.48 -12.11
CA LYS A 526 -4.15 23.79 -13.25
C LYS A 526 -3.88 25.18 -13.85
N LYS A 527 -3.49 26.17 -13.02
CA LYS A 527 -3.12 27.51 -13.49
C LYS A 527 -1.75 27.57 -14.16
N ARG A 528 -0.81 26.70 -13.78
CA ARG A 528 0.54 26.65 -14.36
C ARG A 528 0.56 25.86 -15.70
N SER A 529 -0.40 24.97 -15.91
CA SER A 529 -0.54 24.16 -17.13
C SER A 529 -1.38 24.83 -18.24
N LYS A 530 -1.98 25.98 -17.93
CA LYS A 530 -2.61 26.90 -18.89
C LYS A 530 -1.65 28.02 -19.30
#